data_741cd55d5bf9cd2e3de726f31c06e226
#
_entry.id   741cd55d5bf9cd2e3de726f31c06e226
#
_cell.length_a   1.000
_cell.length_b   1.000
_cell.length_c   1.000
_cell.angle_alpha   90.00
_cell.angle_beta   90.00
_cell.angle_gamma   90.00
#
_symmetry.space_group_name_H-M   'P 1'
#
loop_
_entity.id
_entity.type
_entity.pdbx_description
1 polymer ?
#
loop_
_entity_poly.entity_id
_entity_poly.type
_entity_poly.pdbx_seq_one_letter_code
_entity_poly.pdbx_strand_id
1 'polypeptide(L)'
;TYQLSTVNTFFTGMSNGGELCYLLACEAPNIFRAFAPVAGTIFPNGLTNNICSSTFPVAIFETHGRNDNVTLFQGDPFDQYWGPYLGIDTIINFWVDHNSLTDLVVDTFPNLNNNNKITISYKYSASTTNNEVWLYTHKSGHNWGDDGDVVIEEEIWDFFSKMSLNQSTFIEENYQSSRLIKVVDILGRKSNEKQNSLLFYIYDDGTVEKKIIFE
;
A
#
# COMPACT_ATOMS: atom_id res chain seq x y z
N THR A 1 17.68 0.15 16.14
CA THR A 1 16.46 0.96 15.92
C THR A 1 16.48 1.40 14.47
N TYR A 2 15.48 1.03 13.69
CA TYR A 2 15.37 1.48 12.29
C TYR A 2 14.95 2.94 12.27
N GLN A 3 15.59 3.76 11.44
CA GLN A 3 15.11 5.10 11.12
C GLN A 3 14.04 4.98 10.03
N LEU A 4 12.78 5.08 10.43
CA LEU A 4 11.67 5.06 9.49
C LEU A 4 11.41 6.48 8.96
N SER A 5 11.02 6.55 7.68
CA SER A 5 10.57 7.81 7.10
C SER A 5 9.25 8.24 7.77
N THR A 6 9.19 9.49 8.22
CA THR A 6 7.95 10.06 8.78
C THR A 6 7.06 10.68 7.69
N VAL A 7 7.56 10.81 6.47
CA VAL A 7 6.85 11.45 5.34
C VAL A 7 6.45 10.46 4.24
N ASN A 8 7.07 9.28 4.23
CA ASN A 8 6.77 8.19 3.29
C ASN A 8 6.30 6.95 4.07
N THR A 9 5.26 7.11 4.85
CA THR A 9 4.53 6.03 5.52
C THR A 9 3.24 5.79 4.77
N PHE A 10 2.95 4.54 4.46
CA PHE A 10 1.79 4.12 3.67
C PHE A 10 0.95 3.14 4.45
N PHE A 11 -0.32 3.01 4.09
CA PHE A 11 -1.22 2.08 4.74
C PHE A 11 -2.00 1.27 3.71
N THR A 12 -2.05 -0.04 3.90
CA THR A 12 -2.86 -0.96 3.08
C THR A 12 -3.51 -2.02 3.96
N GLY A 13 -4.60 -2.56 3.51
CA GLY A 13 -5.30 -3.64 4.18
C GLY A 13 -6.50 -4.11 3.39
N MET A 14 -6.91 -5.35 3.64
CA MET A 14 -8.05 -5.98 2.96
C MET A 14 -9.26 -6.06 3.87
N SER A 15 -10.48 -5.98 3.28
CA SER A 15 -11.75 -6.10 3.99
C SER A 15 -11.82 -5.08 5.13
N ASN A 16 -11.95 -5.48 6.39
CA ASN A 16 -11.89 -4.57 7.55
C ASN A 16 -10.60 -3.72 7.56
N GLY A 17 -9.49 -4.22 7.02
CA GLY A 17 -8.26 -3.45 6.82
C GLY A 17 -8.39 -2.39 5.73
N GLY A 18 -9.17 -2.66 4.68
CA GLY A 18 -9.53 -1.71 3.63
C GLY A 18 -10.46 -0.61 4.16
N GLU A 19 -11.42 -0.97 5.02
CA GLU A 19 -12.28 -0.02 5.73
C GLU A 19 -11.47 0.89 6.65
N LEU A 20 -10.48 0.31 7.34
CA LEU A 20 -9.55 1.08 8.18
C LEU A 20 -8.69 2.05 7.35
N CYS A 21 -8.32 1.68 6.10
CA CYS A 21 -7.65 2.60 5.18
C CYS A 21 -8.48 3.87 4.97
N TYR A 22 -9.76 3.73 4.67
CA TYR A 22 -10.66 4.86 4.44
C TYR A 22 -10.90 5.68 5.71
N LEU A 23 -11.04 5.02 6.85
CA LEU A 23 -11.16 5.71 8.14
C LEU A 23 -9.92 6.56 8.42
N LEU A 24 -8.74 6.00 8.27
CA LEU A 24 -7.48 6.71 8.51
C LEU A 24 -7.23 7.80 7.45
N ALA A 25 -7.66 7.61 6.21
CA ALA A 25 -7.60 8.64 5.18
C ALA A 25 -8.43 9.88 5.57
N CYS A 26 -9.51 9.69 6.33
CA CYS A 26 -10.33 10.78 6.83
C CYS A 26 -9.81 11.37 8.14
N GLU A 27 -9.46 10.54 9.11
CA GLU A 27 -9.16 10.97 10.47
C GLU A 27 -7.69 11.34 10.69
N ALA A 28 -6.79 10.78 9.87
CA ALA A 28 -5.35 10.95 10.00
C ALA A 28 -4.63 11.17 8.64
N PRO A 29 -5.16 12.03 7.74
CA PRO A 29 -4.68 12.18 6.37
C PRO A 29 -3.24 12.71 6.27
N ASN A 30 -2.73 13.31 7.34
CA ASN A 30 -1.38 13.87 7.42
C ASN A 30 -0.33 12.90 7.99
N ILE A 31 -0.76 11.72 8.46
CA ILE A 31 0.15 10.71 9.02
C ILE A 31 0.67 9.78 7.91
N PHE A 32 -0.19 9.43 6.98
CA PHE A 32 0.13 8.51 5.89
C PHE A 32 0.16 9.25 4.56
N ARG A 33 1.14 8.96 3.74
CA ARG A 33 1.32 9.59 2.43
C ARG A 33 0.31 9.08 1.40
N ALA A 34 -0.07 7.82 1.48
CA ALA A 34 -1.07 7.21 0.61
C ALA A 34 -1.67 5.96 1.27
N PHE A 35 -2.86 5.57 0.78
CA PHE A 35 -3.62 4.44 1.25
C PHE A 35 -3.97 3.52 0.09
N ALA A 36 -3.91 2.21 0.33
CA ALA A 36 -4.31 1.20 -0.65
C ALA A 36 -5.32 0.22 -0.03
N PRO A 37 -6.61 0.60 0.05
CA PRO A 37 -7.67 -0.32 0.45
C PRO A 37 -7.86 -1.44 -0.56
N VAL A 38 -8.14 -2.65 -0.07
CA VAL A 38 -8.45 -3.83 -0.86
C VAL A 38 -9.78 -4.41 -0.40
N ALA A 39 -10.75 -4.53 -1.29
CA ALA A 39 -12.10 -5.05 -1.01
C ALA A 39 -12.72 -4.40 0.24
N GLY A 40 -12.46 -3.09 0.44
CA GLY A 40 -12.99 -2.30 1.53
C GLY A 40 -14.22 -1.50 1.13
N THR A 41 -14.86 -0.84 2.08
CA THR A 41 -15.96 0.09 1.85
C THR A 41 -16.00 1.18 2.90
N ILE A 42 -16.96 2.10 2.79
CA ILE A 42 -17.23 3.15 3.77
C ILE A 42 -18.67 3.02 4.28
N PHE A 43 -18.82 3.06 5.60
CA PHE A 43 -20.13 3.03 6.29
C PHE A 43 -20.59 4.46 6.56
N PRO A 44 -21.68 4.93 5.92
CA PRO A 44 -22.14 6.31 6.05
C PRO A 44 -22.65 6.68 7.46
N ASN A 45 -23.04 5.71 8.28
CA ASN A 45 -23.60 5.96 9.61
C ASN A 45 -22.59 6.42 10.67
N GLY A 46 -21.29 6.36 10.38
CA GLY A 46 -20.25 6.95 11.22
C GLY A 46 -19.84 8.35 10.77
N LEU A 47 -20.29 8.77 9.59
CA LEU A 47 -19.86 9.98 8.91
C LEU A 47 -21.11 10.70 8.39
N THR A 48 -21.76 11.45 9.26
CA THR A 48 -22.95 12.25 8.97
C THR A 48 -22.79 13.06 7.69
N ASN A 49 -23.44 12.68 6.61
CA ASN A 49 -23.56 13.37 5.30
C ASN A 49 -22.25 13.80 4.61
N ASN A 50 -21.12 13.73 5.28
CA ASN A 50 -19.79 13.94 4.70
C ASN A 50 -19.01 12.64 4.85
N ILE A 51 -18.63 12.03 3.74
CA ILE A 51 -17.78 10.82 3.73
C ILE A 51 -16.48 11.09 4.50
N CYS A 52 -16.00 12.32 4.46
CA CYS A 52 -14.78 12.74 5.14
C CYS A 52 -14.87 14.22 5.50
N SER A 53 -14.50 14.60 6.72
CA SER A 53 -14.45 15.99 7.15
C SER A 53 -13.10 16.67 6.85
N SER A 54 -12.07 15.88 6.54
CA SER A 54 -10.77 16.41 6.17
C SER A 54 -10.86 17.17 4.85
N THR A 55 -10.10 18.23 4.72
CA THR A 55 -9.89 18.99 3.47
C THR A 55 -8.54 18.69 2.82
N PHE A 56 -7.74 17.81 3.42
CA PHE A 56 -6.43 17.44 2.88
C PHE A 56 -6.60 16.45 1.73
N PRO A 57 -6.01 16.71 0.55
CA PRO A 57 -5.98 15.76 -0.53
C PRO A 57 -5.24 14.47 -0.13
N VAL A 58 -5.82 13.31 -0.47
CA VAL A 58 -5.33 12.00 -0.05
C VAL A 58 -5.18 11.09 -1.26
N ALA A 59 -4.02 10.48 -1.44
CA ALA A 59 -3.81 9.50 -2.49
C ALA A 59 -4.42 8.15 -2.10
N ILE A 60 -5.30 7.61 -2.96
CA ILE A 60 -6.07 6.37 -2.73
C ILE A 60 -5.89 5.42 -3.90
N PHE A 61 -5.63 4.15 -3.61
CA PHE A 61 -5.68 3.07 -4.59
C PHE A 61 -6.58 1.93 -4.10
N GLU A 62 -7.81 1.87 -4.57
CA GLU A 62 -8.73 0.75 -4.29
C GLU A 62 -8.59 -0.35 -5.33
N THR A 63 -8.54 -1.61 -4.88
CA THR A 63 -8.76 -2.77 -5.74
C THR A 63 -9.94 -3.59 -5.24
N HIS A 64 -10.89 -3.91 -6.15
CA HIS A 64 -12.15 -4.53 -5.76
C HIS A 64 -12.69 -5.50 -6.80
N GLY A 65 -13.17 -6.66 -6.32
CA GLY A 65 -13.84 -7.66 -7.14
C GLY A 65 -15.25 -7.25 -7.53
N ARG A 66 -15.57 -7.27 -8.82
CA ARG A 66 -16.93 -6.98 -9.31
C ARG A 66 -17.96 -8.05 -8.88
N ASN A 67 -17.49 -9.24 -8.55
CA ASN A 67 -18.30 -10.35 -8.05
C ASN A 67 -18.09 -10.56 -6.55
N ASP A 68 -17.61 -9.54 -5.83
CA ASP A 68 -17.52 -9.62 -4.39
C ASP A 68 -18.89 -9.81 -3.78
N ASN A 69 -19.04 -10.88 -3.00
CA ASN A 69 -20.30 -11.27 -2.35
C ASN A 69 -20.25 -11.06 -0.82
N VAL A 70 -19.19 -10.45 -0.32
CA VAL A 70 -19.02 -10.06 1.08
C VAL A 70 -19.18 -8.55 1.18
N THR A 71 -18.30 -7.80 0.55
CA THR A 71 -18.42 -6.35 0.40
C THR A 71 -18.83 -6.06 -1.04
N LEU A 72 -20.12 -5.91 -1.27
CA LEU A 72 -20.66 -5.78 -2.64
C LEU A 72 -20.07 -4.55 -3.33
N PHE A 73 -19.61 -4.71 -4.56
CA PHE A 73 -19.06 -3.62 -5.38
C PHE A 73 -20.02 -2.42 -5.48
N GLN A 74 -21.32 -2.69 -5.63
CA GLN A 74 -22.36 -1.66 -5.72
C GLN A 74 -22.77 -1.07 -4.36
N GLY A 75 -22.21 -1.58 -3.25
CA GLY A 75 -22.66 -1.26 -1.90
C GLY A 75 -23.95 -1.96 -1.51
N ASP A 76 -24.34 -1.83 -0.27
CA ASP A 76 -25.64 -2.30 0.21
C ASP A 76 -26.25 -1.29 1.22
N PRO A 77 -27.30 -0.55 0.80
CA PRO A 77 -27.97 0.39 1.70
C PRO A 77 -28.89 -0.29 2.70
N PHE A 78 -29.06 -1.61 2.61
CA PHE A 78 -29.96 -2.40 3.45
C PHE A 78 -29.26 -3.54 4.21
N ASP A 79 -27.93 -3.55 4.21
CA ASP A 79 -27.17 -4.57 4.93
C ASP A 79 -27.58 -4.58 6.42
N GLN A 80 -27.94 -5.78 6.91
CA GLN A 80 -28.46 -5.97 8.26
C GLN A 80 -27.39 -6.48 9.24
N TYR A 81 -26.21 -6.86 8.75
CA TYR A 81 -25.14 -7.42 9.58
C TYR A 81 -24.17 -6.34 10.04
N TRP A 82 -23.71 -5.50 9.07
CA TRP A 82 -22.72 -4.43 9.34
C TRP A 82 -23.36 -3.05 9.28
N GLY A 83 -24.59 -2.94 8.78
CA GLY A 83 -25.27 -1.69 8.46
C GLY A 83 -24.98 -1.23 7.02
N PRO A 84 -25.72 -0.21 6.55
CA PRO A 84 -25.61 0.32 5.21
C PRO A 84 -24.18 0.74 4.87
N TYR A 85 -23.70 0.41 3.65
CA TYR A 85 -22.38 0.82 3.18
C TYR A 85 -22.41 1.27 1.71
N LEU A 86 -21.40 2.06 1.34
CA LEU A 86 -21.33 2.72 0.04
C LEU A 86 -20.77 1.78 -1.03
N GLY A 87 -21.25 1.96 -2.28
CA GLY A 87 -20.64 1.33 -3.44
C GLY A 87 -19.32 1.97 -3.83
N ILE A 88 -18.43 1.16 -4.41
CA ILE A 88 -17.07 1.56 -4.75
C ILE A 88 -17.03 2.75 -5.71
N ASP A 89 -17.89 2.77 -6.74
CA ASP A 89 -17.97 3.91 -7.66
C ASP A 89 -18.29 5.23 -6.91
N THR A 90 -19.15 5.17 -5.88
CA THR A 90 -19.48 6.35 -5.05
C THR A 90 -18.28 6.81 -4.25
N ILE A 91 -17.54 5.87 -3.65
CA ILE A 91 -16.35 6.14 -2.85
C ILE A 91 -15.25 6.75 -3.72
N ILE A 92 -14.99 6.17 -4.89
CA ILE A 92 -13.97 6.66 -5.81
C ILE A 92 -14.32 8.05 -6.32
N ASN A 93 -15.55 8.28 -6.74
CA ASN A 93 -16.00 9.61 -7.18
C ASN A 93 -15.84 10.66 -6.08
N PHE A 94 -16.15 10.31 -4.82
CA PHE A 94 -15.88 11.19 -3.69
C PHE A 94 -14.41 11.60 -3.60
N TRP A 95 -13.48 10.63 -3.66
CA TRP A 95 -12.05 10.94 -3.55
C TRP A 95 -11.50 11.68 -4.77
N VAL A 96 -12.05 11.43 -5.96
CA VAL A 96 -11.75 12.19 -7.20
C VAL A 96 -12.13 13.65 -7.04
N ASP A 97 -13.37 13.92 -6.59
CA ASP A 97 -13.88 15.27 -6.34
C ASP A 97 -13.12 15.95 -5.20
N HIS A 98 -12.87 15.22 -4.09
CA HIS A 98 -12.14 15.70 -2.93
C HIS A 98 -10.71 16.16 -3.28
N ASN A 99 -10.04 15.43 -4.15
CA ASN A 99 -8.70 15.77 -4.64
C ASN A 99 -8.73 16.73 -5.84
N SER A 100 -9.91 17.12 -6.35
CA SER A 100 -10.09 17.95 -7.56
C SER A 100 -9.37 17.38 -8.79
N LEU A 101 -9.49 16.08 -9.02
CA LEU A 101 -8.87 15.39 -10.15
C LEU A 101 -9.72 15.55 -11.42
N THR A 102 -9.06 15.80 -12.55
CA THR A 102 -9.71 16.13 -13.84
C THR A 102 -9.43 15.16 -14.95
N ASP A 103 -8.34 14.42 -14.85
CA ASP A 103 -7.86 13.54 -15.91
C ASP A 103 -8.12 12.09 -15.53
N LEU A 104 -8.53 11.28 -16.51
CA LEU A 104 -8.79 9.86 -16.34
C LEU A 104 -8.07 9.07 -17.44
N VAL A 105 -7.27 8.10 -17.02
CA VAL A 105 -6.72 7.07 -17.91
C VAL A 105 -7.36 5.74 -17.54
N VAL A 106 -7.90 5.05 -18.55
CA VAL A 106 -8.48 3.71 -18.40
C VAL A 106 -7.65 2.74 -19.22
N ASP A 107 -7.24 1.64 -18.62
CA ASP A 107 -6.50 0.59 -19.29
C ASP A 107 -6.99 -0.80 -18.85
N THR A 108 -6.71 -1.80 -19.66
CA THR A 108 -7.08 -3.19 -19.41
C THR A 108 -5.81 -4.04 -19.38
N PHE A 109 -5.60 -4.73 -18.27
CA PHE A 109 -4.46 -5.63 -18.16
C PHE A 109 -4.60 -6.83 -19.12
N PRO A 110 -3.47 -7.31 -19.69
CA PRO A 110 -3.49 -8.49 -20.55
C PRO A 110 -4.03 -9.70 -19.78
N ASN A 111 -4.99 -10.41 -20.37
CA ASN A 111 -5.49 -11.67 -19.82
C ASN A 111 -4.55 -12.82 -20.22
N LEU A 112 -3.45 -12.95 -19.51
CA LEU A 112 -2.39 -13.94 -19.81
C LEU A 112 -2.83 -15.38 -19.54
N ASN A 113 -3.71 -15.56 -18.55
CA ASN A 113 -4.17 -16.87 -18.12
C ASN A 113 -5.45 -17.34 -18.85
N ASN A 114 -6.00 -16.53 -19.75
CA ASN A 114 -7.22 -16.83 -20.50
C ASN A 114 -8.39 -17.35 -19.61
N ASN A 115 -8.50 -16.78 -18.41
CA ASN A 115 -9.41 -17.25 -17.37
C ASN A 115 -10.72 -16.43 -17.30
N ASN A 116 -10.98 -15.55 -18.27
CA ASN A 116 -12.08 -14.57 -18.30
C ASN A 116 -12.13 -13.60 -17.11
N LYS A 117 -11.09 -13.52 -16.31
CA LYS A 117 -10.96 -12.58 -15.19
C LYS A 117 -10.11 -11.40 -15.65
N ILE A 118 -10.78 -10.38 -16.16
CA ILE A 118 -10.12 -9.20 -16.69
C ILE A 118 -10.01 -8.15 -15.59
N THR A 119 -8.82 -7.62 -15.40
CA THR A 119 -8.58 -6.45 -14.54
C THR A 119 -8.56 -5.18 -15.38
N ILE A 120 -9.31 -4.19 -14.95
CA ILE A 120 -9.38 -2.87 -15.56
C ILE A 120 -8.90 -1.84 -14.52
N SER A 121 -7.97 -1.00 -14.93
CA SER A 121 -7.48 0.13 -14.14
C SER A 121 -8.15 1.44 -14.57
N TYR A 122 -8.50 2.25 -13.57
CA TYR A 122 -8.97 3.61 -13.71
C TYR A 122 -8.04 4.48 -12.87
N LYS A 123 -7.26 5.34 -13.52
CA LYS A 123 -6.27 6.19 -12.85
C LYS A 123 -6.66 7.65 -13.03
N TYR A 124 -7.08 8.28 -11.93
CA TYR A 124 -7.46 9.69 -11.91
C TYR A 124 -6.31 10.54 -11.41
N SER A 125 -6.05 11.65 -12.11
CA SER A 125 -4.97 12.57 -11.82
C SER A 125 -5.35 14.01 -12.14
N ALA A 126 -4.50 14.96 -11.76
CA ALA A 126 -4.57 16.34 -12.22
C ALA A 126 -3.17 16.96 -12.18
N SER A 127 -2.91 17.93 -13.04
CA SER A 127 -1.62 18.65 -13.07
C SER A 127 -1.38 19.54 -11.84
N THR A 128 -2.40 19.79 -11.04
CA THR A 128 -2.37 20.68 -9.88
C THR A 128 -2.02 19.97 -8.57
N THR A 129 -2.01 18.63 -8.57
CA THR A 129 -1.73 17.82 -7.38
C THR A 129 -0.95 16.55 -7.73
N ASN A 130 -0.16 16.05 -6.78
CA ASN A 130 0.48 14.75 -6.88
C ASN A 130 -0.34 13.63 -6.20
N ASN A 131 -1.51 13.94 -5.65
CA ASN A 131 -2.37 12.94 -5.04
C ASN A 131 -3.31 12.38 -6.10
N GLU A 132 -3.13 11.14 -6.46
CA GLU A 132 -3.94 10.43 -7.45
C GLU A 132 -4.96 9.52 -6.76
N VAL A 133 -5.99 9.14 -7.50
CA VAL A 133 -6.96 8.12 -7.11
C VAL A 133 -6.97 7.04 -8.17
N TRP A 134 -6.66 5.81 -7.76
CA TRP A 134 -6.67 4.65 -8.62
C TRP A 134 -7.75 3.68 -8.19
N LEU A 135 -8.43 3.09 -9.15
CA LEU A 135 -9.35 1.97 -8.96
C LEU A 135 -8.96 0.84 -9.90
N TYR A 136 -8.69 -0.33 -9.35
CA TYR A 136 -8.61 -1.55 -10.15
C TYR A 136 -9.83 -2.42 -9.88
N THR A 137 -10.50 -2.83 -10.95
CA THR A 137 -11.65 -3.73 -10.85
C THR A 137 -11.32 -5.04 -11.54
N HIS A 138 -11.66 -6.14 -10.92
CA HIS A 138 -11.48 -7.49 -11.46
C HIS A 138 -12.75 -8.32 -11.32
N LYS A 139 -12.88 -9.40 -12.09
CA LYS A 139 -14.08 -10.26 -12.05
C LYS A 139 -14.06 -11.30 -10.93
N SER A 140 -13.13 -11.21 -9.99
CA SER A 140 -13.10 -12.09 -8.81
C SER A 140 -14.09 -11.66 -7.73
N GLY A 141 -14.17 -12.45 -6.67
CA GLY A 141 -14.95 -12.19 -5.47
C GLY A 141 -14.16 -11.41 -4.42
N HIS A 142 -14.45 -11.70 -3.13
CA HIS A 142 -13.81 -11.09 -1.98
C HIS A 142 -12.41 -11.68 -1.76
N ASN A 143 -11.43 -11.15 -2.44
CA ASN A 143 -10.04 -11.58 -2.35
C ASN A 143 -9.07 -10.42 -2.58
N TRP A 144 -7.80 -10.70 -2.44
CA TRP A 144 -6.74 -9.70 -2.61
C TRP A 144 -6.61 -9.17 -4.05
N GLY A 145 -7.28 -9.78 -5.02
CA GLY A 145 -7.28 -9.35 -6.43
C GLY A 145 -6.27 -10.10 -7.29
N ASP A 146 -5.67 -11.17 -6.76
CA ASP A 146 -4.78 -12.03 -7.52
C ASP A 146 -5.57 -12.92 -8.47
N ASP A 147 -5.69 -12.50 -9.71
CA ASP A 147 -6.25 -13.29 -10.82
C ASP A 147 -5.15 -13.97 -11.65
N GLY A 148 -3.89 -13.82 -11.24
CA GLY A 148 -2.71 -14.35 -11.92
C GLY A 148 -2.28 -13.56 -13.15
N ASP A 149 -3.02 -12.52 -13.55
CA ASP A 149 -2.66 -11.61 -14.64
C ASP A 149 -2.06 -10.30 -14.10
N VAL A 150 -2.33 -9.97 -12.84
CA VAL A 150 -1.84 -8.77 -12.14
C VAL A 150 -1.41 -9.17 -10.73
N VAL A 151 -0.22 -8.78 -10.34
CA VAL A 151 0.28 -8.92 -8.97
C VAL A 151 -0.07 -7.65 -8.22
N ILE A 152 -1.14 -7.68 -7.46
CA ILE A 152 -1.69 -6.47 -6.81
C ILE A 152 -0.71 -5.85 -5.82
N GLU A 153 0.09 -6.64 -5.14
CA GLU A 153 1.13 -6.14 -4.22
C GLU A 153 2.17 -5.28 -4.96
N GLU A 154 2.54 -5.64 -6.20
CA GLU A 154 3.45 -4.85 -7.03
C GLU A 154 2.78 -3.55 -7.46
N GLU A 155 1.52 -3.58 -7.88
CA GLU A 155 0.75 -2.39 -8.25
C GLU A 155 0.55 -1.43 -7.05
N ILE A 156 0.31 -1.98 -5.85
CA ILE A 156 0.25 -1.19 -4.61
C ILE A 156 1.60 -0.53 -4.34
N TRP A 157 2.69 -1.28 -4.50
CA TRP A 157 4.02 -0.74 -4.30
C TRP A 157 4.38 0.34 -5.33
N ASP A 158 4.01 0.13 -6.59
CA ASP A 158 4.21 1.12 -7.66
C ASP A 158 3.43 2.40 -7.38
N PHE A 159 2.16 2.27 -6.93
CA PHE A 159 1.38 3.41 -6.49
C PHE A 159 2.05 4.15 -5.33
N PHE A 160 2.46 3.46 -4.27
CA PHE A 160 3.13 4.06 -3.12
C PHE A 160 4.45 4.72 -3.52
N SER A 161 5.22 4.08 -4.39
CA SER A 161 6.47 4.62 -4.91
C SER A 161 6.24 5.90 -5.70
N LYS A 162 5.20 5.95 -6.53
CA LYS A 162 4.79 7.14 -7.27
C LYS A 162 4.33 8.28 -6.36
N MET A 163 3.62 7.96 -5.27
CA MET A 163 3.15 8.93 -4.29
C MET A 163 4.24 9.38 -3.32
N SER A 164 5.37 8.70 -3.27
CA SER A 164 6.48 9.05 -2.39
C SER A 164 6.96 10.47 -2.65
N LEU A 165 7.11 11.21 -1.58
CA LEU A 165 7.79 12.51 -1.66
C LEU A 165 9.29 12.21 -1.87
N ASN A 166 9.84 12.75 -2.95
CA ASN A 166 11.28 12.83 -3.09
C ASN A 166 11.79 13.66 -1.89
N GLN A 167 12.17 12.98 -0.82
CA GLN A 167 13.19 13.56 0.00
C GLN A 167 14.36 13.73 -0.96
N SER A 168 14.73 14.98 -1.29
CA SER A 168 16.09 15.24 -1.68
C SER A 168 16.90 14.66 -0.53
N THR A 169 17.25 13.42 -0.67
CA THR A 169 18.26 12.79 0.10
C THR A 169 19.55 13.48 -0.29
N PHE A 170 19.83 14.60 0.37
CA PHE A 170 21.14 14.64 0.95
C PHE A 170 21.15 13.48 1.97
N ILE A 171 21.22 12.24 1.50
CA ILE A 171 22.08 11.29 2.11
C ILE A 171 23.44 11.99 1.94
N GLU A 172 23.85 12.83 2.88
CA GLU A 172 25.20 12.70 3.34
C GLU A 172 25.25 11.20 3.65
N GLU A 173 25.76 10.43 2.71
CA GLU A 173 26.50 9.24 3.05
C GLU A 173 27.63 9.74 3.97
N ASN A 174 27.28 9.98 5.22
CA ASN A 174 28.21 9.76 6.28
C ASN A 174 28.45 8.26 6.21
N TYR A 175 29.27 7.87 5.26
CA TYR A 175 30.09 6.69 5.35
C TYR A 175 31.04 6.91 6.56
N GLN A 176 30.48 6.93 7.75
CA GLN A 176 31.19 6.44 8.90
C GLN A 176 31.32 4.97 8.57
N SER A 177 32.52 4.64 8.06
CA SER A 177 32.88 3.25 7.85
C SER A 177 32.64 2.55 9.18
N SER A 178 31.51 1.82 9.27
CA SER A 178 31.17 1.07 10.47
C SER A 178 32.35 0.15 10.76
N ARG A 179 32.94 0.31 11.93
CA ARG A 179 34.12 -0.45 12.32
C ARG A 179 33.68 -1.83 12.79
N LEU A 180 34.23 -2.86 12.21
CA LEU A 180 34.00 -4.22 12.67
C LEU A 180 34.50 -4.39 14.13
N ILE A 181 33.57 -4.69 15.04
CA ILE A 181 33.89 -4.93 16.48
C ILE A 181 34.33 -6.37 16.68
N LYS A 182 33.59 -7.33 16.13
CA LYS A 182 33.89 -8.77 16.34
C LYS A 182 33.21 -9.65 15.29
N VAL A 183 33.78 -10.81 15.08
CA VAL A 183 33.19 -11.91 14.32
C VAL A 183 32.87 -13.04 15.29
N VAL A 184 31.66 -13.58 15.21
CA VAL A 184 31.17 -14.67 16.06
C VAL A 184 30.56 -15.80 15.24
N ASP A 185 30.62 -17.02 15.77
CA ASP A 185 29.89 -18.17 15.23
C ASP A 185 28.40 -18.16 15.64
N ILE A 186 27.66 -19.16 15.18
CA ILE A 186 26.23 -19.35 15.48
C ILE A 186 25.92 -19.44 16.98
N LEU A 187 26.90 -19.77 17.82
CA LEU A 187 26.78 -19.86 19.28
C LEU A 187 27.25 -18.57 19.98
N GLY A 188 27.56 -17.51 19.22
CA GLY A 188 28.05 -16.23 19.76
C GLY A 188 29.51 -16.25 20.24
N ARG A 189 30.25 -17.32 19.99
CA ARG A 189 31.66 -17.44 20.36
C ARG A 189 32.51 -16.68 19.35
N LYS A 190 33.52 -15.94 19.82
CA LYS A 190 34.48 -15.25 18.95
C LYS A 190 35.15 -16.26 18.01
N SER A 191 35.12 -15.99 16.74
CA SER A 191 35.66 -16.84 15.70
C SER A 191 36.55 -16.03 14.76
N ASN A 192 37.62 -16.64 14.30
CA ASN A 192 38.35 -16.17 13.14
C ASN A 192 37.65 -16.70 11.89
N GLU A 193 37.85 -16.02 10.75
CA GLU A 193 37.28 -16.45 9.45
C GLU A 193 37.68 -17.94 9.19
N LYS A 194 36.65 -18.80 9.18
CA LYS A 194 36.78 -20.20 8.82
C LYS A 194 35.94 -20.46 7.57
N GLN A 195 36.53 -21.12 6.59
CA GLN A 195 35.83 -21.60 5.39
C GLN A 195 34.66 -22.51 5.77
N ASN A 196 33.58 -22.43 5.02
CA ASN A 196 32.36 -23.23 5.17
C ASN A 196 31.67 -23.11 6.55
N SER A 197 31.85 -21.99 7.23
CA SER A 197 31.21 -21.70 8.51
C SER A 197 30.31 -20.48 8.40
N LEU A 198 29.15 -20.54 9.05
CA LEU A 198 28.27 -19.40 9.20
C LEU A 198 28.81 -18.46 10.27
N LEU A 199 29.12 -17.23 9.88
CA LEU A 199 29.71 -16.22 10.75
C LEU A 199 28.84 -14.96 10.76
N PHE A 200 28.83 -14.27 11.90
CA PHE A 200 28.19 -12.98 12.10
C PHE A 200 29.25 -11.92 12.36
N TYR A 201 29.29 -10.91 11.51
CA TYR A 201 30.15 -9.73 11.61
C TYR A 201 29.37 -8.64 12.30
N ILE A 202 29.82 -8.21 13.49
CA ILE A 202 29.13 -7.22 14.31
C ILE A 202 29.93 -5.93 14.27
N TYR A 203 29.25 -4.84 13.89
CA TYR A 203 29.82 -3.51 13.72
C TYR A 203 29.46 -2.56 14.87
N ASP A 204 30.17 -1.44 15.00
CA ASP A 204 30.02 -0.45 16.07
C ASP A 204 28.73 0.38 15.96
N ASP A 205 28.11 0.42 14.80
CA ASP A 205 26.81 1.02 14.56
C ASP A 205 25.62 0.11 14.92
N GLY A 206 25.92 -1.12 15.42
CA GLY A 206 24.92 -2.13 15.76
C GLY A 206 24.47 -3.00 14.58
N THR A 207 24.99 -2.80 13.38
CA THR A 207 24.70 -3.67 12.24
C THR A 207 25.35 -5.02 12.41
N VAL A 208 24.68 -6.05 11.87
CA VAL A 208 25.16 -7.45 11.88
C VAL A 208 25.03 -8.02 10.48
N GLU A 209 26.17 -8.36 9.88
CA GLU A 209 26.19 -9.06 8.59
C GLU A 209 26.36 -10.56 8.80
N LYS A 210 25.58 -11.35 8.08
CA LYS A 210 25.66 -12.81 8.04
C LYS A 210 26.46 -13.23 6.81
N LYS A 211 27.59 -13.92 6.99
CA LYS A 211 28.44 -14.38 5.89
C LYS A 211 28.74 -15.87 5.99
N ILE A 212 28.79 -16.54 4.83
CA ILE A 212 29.34 -17.86 4.64
C ILE A 212 30.45 -17.70 3.61
N ILE A 213 31.67 -18.04 3.98
CA ILE A 213 32.83 -17.96 3.10
C ILE A 213 32.98 -19.33 2.42
N PHE A 214 32.80 -19.35 1.11
CA PHE A 214 33.03 -20.48 0.24
C PHE A 214 34.44 -20.38 -0.38
N GLU A 215 35.04 -21.51 -0.75
CA GLU A 215 36.25 -21.51 -1.58
C GLU A 215 35.97 -21.02 -3.00
#